data_4f50e20f80b371133f2ae85a7a01204f
#
_entry.id   4f50e20f80b371133f2ae85a7a01204f
#
_cell.length_a   1.000
_cell.length_b   1.000
_cell.length_c   1.000
_cell.angle_alpha   90.00
_cell.angle_beta   90.00
_cell.angle_gamma   90.00
#
_symmetry.space_group_name_H-M   'P 1'
#
loop_
_entity.id
_entity.type
_entity.pdbx_description
1 polymer ?
#
loop_
_entity_poly.entity_id
_entity_poly.type
_entity_poly.pdbx_seq_one_letter_code
_entity_poly.pdbx_strand_id
1 'polypeptide(L)'
;MIKTKQKKGRKIMWAFIYIGVFLAAVGIGIASKFVQPSWTKDFTAEWNDLVGTVYKDIPYGEKDANKFDLYVPADNTKENYGLVVYLHAGGFTAGDKSGDEQILKWLCYKGYVAAGINYTLRDEAHPEASVYSQSMEIKESMPIVIAEAEKLGYYIDEMSIGGGSAGHCLAMLYGYRDAETSPVPVRMVFGAV
;
A
#
# COMPACT_ATOMS: atom_id res chain seq x y z
N MET A 1 -46.38 -3.27 42.11
CA MET A 1 -46.10 -4.10 40.91
C MET A 1 -46.06 -3.33 39.59
N ILE A 2 -46.62 -2.15 39.46
CA ILE A 2 -46.69 -1.40 38.16
C ILE A 2 -45.34 -0.79 37.76
N LYS A 3 -44.53 -0.25 38.71
CA LYS A 3 -43.22 0.39 38.41
C LYS A 3 -42.13 -0.55 37.84
N THR A 4 -42.19 -1.85 38.15
CA THR A 4 -41.22 -2.86 37.67
C THR A 4 -41.47 -3.27 36.23
N LYS A 5 -42.74 -3.31 35.80
CA LYS A 5 -43.14 -3.64 34.43
C LYS A 5 -42.72 -2.54 33.43
N GLN A 6 -42.85 -1.27 33.83
CA GLN A 6 -42.49 -0.09 33.04
C GLN A 6 -40.97 0.03 32.84
N LYS A 7 -40.16 -0.29 33.86
CA LYS A 7 -38.67 -0.33 33.71
C LYS A 7 -38.20 -1.44 32.76
N LYS A 8 -38.87 -2.60 32.76
CA LYS A 8 -38.55 -3.74 31.88
C LYS A 8 -38.84 -3.40 30.40
N GLY A 9 -40.02 -2.80 30.13
CA GLY A 9 -40.38 -2.36 28.76
C GLY A 9 -39.40 -1.33 28.19
N ARG A 10 -38.97 -0.36 29.01
CA ARG A 10 -38.00 0.66 28.60
C ARG A 10 -36.61 0.07 28.28
N LYS A 11 -36.16 -0.95 29.03
CA LYS A 11 -34.91 -1.64 28.74
C LYS A 11 -34.98 -2.42 27.41
N ILE A 12 -36.10 -3.09 27.15
CA ILE A 12 -36.32 -3.83 25.90
C ILE A 12 -36.36 -2.86 24.72
N MET A 13 -37.07 -1.74 24.84
CA MET A 13 -37.09 -0.70 23.80
C MET A 13 -35.68 -0.18 23.47
N TRP A 14 -34.86 0.13 24.46
CA TRP A 14 -33.50 0.57 24.26
C TRP A 14 -32.63 -0.51 23.59
N ALA A 15 -32.82 -1.80 23.95
CA ALA A 15 -32.12 -2.89 23.30
C ALA A 15 -32.44 -2.95 21.80
N PHE A 16 -33.72 -2.81 21.41
CA PHE A 16 -34.09 -2.75 19.99
C PHE A 16 -33.51 -1.54 19.26
N ILE A 17 -33.46 -0.38 19.93
CA ILE A 17 -32.82 0.83 19.35
C ILE A 17 -31.35 0.59 19.10
N TYR A 18 -30.59 0.03 20.06
CA TYR A 18 -29.18 -0.26 19.90
C TYR A 18 -28.92 -1.29 18.79
N ILE A 19 -29.73 -2.36 18.73
CA ILE A 19 -29.64 -3.34 17.65
C ILE A 19 -29.93 -2.68 16.28
N GLY A 20 -30.96 -1.85 16.20
CA GLY A 20 -31.30 -1.13 14.97
C GLY A 20 -30.18 -0.19 14.51
N VAL A 21 -29.60 0.58 15.42
CA VAL A 21 -28.45 1.46 15.11
C VAL A 21 -27.24 0.64 14.67
N PHE A 22 -26.96 -0.47 15.35
CA PHE A 22 -25.85 -1.35 14.96
C PHE A 22 -26.03 -1.92 13.56
N LEU A 23 -27.22 -2.47 13.26
CA LEU A 23 -27.52 -3.01 11.94
C LEU A 23 -27.48 -1.95 10.85
N ALA A 24 -27.97 -0.74 11.13
CA ALA A 24 -27.88 0.39 10.20
C ALA A 24 -26.42 0.80 9.94
N ALA A 25 -25.59 0.88 10.98
CA ALA A 25 -24.17 1.20 10.85
C ALA A 25 -23.43 0.14 10.03
N VAL A 26 -23.70 -1.15 10.27
CA VAL A 26 -23.14 -2.25 9.48
C VAL A 26 -23.61 -2.16 8.03
N GLY A 27 -24.91 -1.93 7.80
CA GLY A 27 -25.47 -1.77 6.44
C GLY A 27 -24.85 -0.60 5.67
N ILE A 28 -24.68 0.55 6.31
CA ILE A 28 -24.00 1.71 5.73
C ILE A 28 -22.54 1.39 5.44
N GLY A 29 -21.83 0.73 6.36
CA GLY A 29 -20.44 0.32 6.17
C GLY A 29 -20.25 -0.65 5.00
N ILE A 30 -21.18 -1.58 4.81
CA ILE A 30 -21.17 -2.48 3.65
C ILE A 30 -21.48 -1.70 2.36
N ALA A 31 -22.53 -0.88 2.36
CA ALA A 31 -22.93 -0.09 1.21
C ALA A 31 -21.84 0.89 0.76
N SER A 32 -21.09 1.47 1.70
CA SER A 32 -20.00 2.41 1.41
C SER A 32 -18.85 1.77 0.61
N LYS A 33 -18.69 0.45 0.68
CA LYS A 33 -17.71 -0.28 -0.15
C LYS A 33 -18.10 -0.34 -1.63
N PHE A 34 -19.38 -0.22 -1.93
CA PHE A 34 -19.90 -0.25 -3.31
C PHE A 34 -20.15 1.14 -3.90
N VAL A 35 -20.15 2.17 -3.06
CA VAL A 35 -20.31 3.56 -3.47
C VAL A 35 -18.97 4.24 -3.38
N GLN A 36 -18.27 4.34 -4.52
CA GLN A 36 -17.06 5.15 -4.58
C GLN A 36 -17.46 6.64 -4.57
N PRO A 37 -17.04 7.40 -3.55
CA PRO A 37 -17.24 8.85 -3.55
C PRO A 37 -16.58 9.48 -4.79
N SER A 38 -17.17 10.55 -5.34
CA SER A 38 -16.66 11.19 -6.56
C SER A 38 -15.18 11.63 -6.44
N TRP A 39 -14.74 12.03 -5.25
CA TRP A 39 -13.35 12.42 -4.98
C TRP A 39 -12.34 11.25 -5.03
N THR A 40 -12.79 9.98 -4.88
CA THR A 40 -11.90 8.82 -5.04
C THR A 40 -11.62 8.48 -6.50
N LYS A 41 -12.43 9.00 -7.43
CA LYS A 41 -12.20 8.83 -8.87
C LYS A 41 -10.95 9.56 -9.36
N ASP A 42 -10.51 10.59 -8.64
CA ASP A 42 -9.29 11.33 -8.96
C ASP A 42 -8.01 10.49 -8.77
N PHE A 43 -8.10 9.36 -8.06
CA PHE A 43 -7.02 8.39 -7.87
C PHE A 43 -7.11 7.18 -8.82
N THR A 44 -7.95 7.25 -9.85
CA THR A 44 -8.04 6.23 -10.90
C THR A 44 -7.46 6.76 -12.21
N ALA A 45 -6.70 5.92 -12.91
CA ALA A 45 -6.24 6.20 -14.26
C ALA A 45 -6.80 5.12 -15.20
N GLU A 46 -7.28 5.52 -16.37
CA GLU A 46 -7.51 4.56 -17.45
C GLU A 46 -6.15 4.05 -17.91
N TRP A 47 -5.85 2.79 -17.60
CA TRP A 47 -4.57 2.20 -17.89
C TRP A 47 -4.54 1.63 -19.31
N ASN A 48 -3.55 2.08 -20.08
CA ASN A 48 -3.24 1.58 -21.42
C ASN A 48 -1.78 1.89 -21.76
N ASP A 49 -1.29 1.41 -22.88
CA ASP A 49 0.11 1.56 -23.30
C ASP A 49 0.54 3.03 -23.53
N LEU A 50 -0.40 3.98 -23.68
CA LEU A 50 -0.11 5.41 -23.76
C LEU A 50 0.15 6.04 -22.40
N VAL A 51 -0.23 5.36 -21.33
CA VAL A 51 -0.01 5.79 -19.94
C VAL A 51 1.30 5.24 -19.40
N GLY A 52 1.53 3.95 -19.60
CA GLY A 52 2.74 3.32 -19.09
C GLY A 52 2.77 1.82 -19.28
N THR A 53 3.86 1.22 -18.84
CA THR A 53 4.11 -0.23 -18.89
C THR A 53 4.33 -0.77 -17.48
N VAL A 54 3.85 -2.00 -17.24
CA VAL A 54 4.09 -2.73 -15.99
C VAL A 54 5.00 -3.92 -16.24
N TYR A 55 6.06 -4.00 -15.48
CA TYR A 55 6.94 -5.17 -15.41
C TYR A 55 6.67 -5.86 -14.07
N LYS A 56 6.16 -7.09 -14.12
CA LYS A 56 5.69 -7.82 -12.92
C LYS A 56 6.70 -8.84 -12.45
N ASP A 57 6.65 -9.11 -11.14
CA ASP A 57 7.37 -10.19 -10.46
C ASP A 57 8.89 -10.19 -10.70
N ILE A 58 9.49 -9.00 -10.77
CA ILE A 58 10.95 -8.84 -10.88
C ILE A 58 11.59 -9.28 -9.55
N PRO A 59 12.51 -10.26 -9.55
CA PRO A 59 13.13 -10.71 -8.32
C PRO A 59 14.18 -9.71 -7.81
N TYR A 60 14.23 -9.51 -6.47
CA TYR A 60 15.28 -8.74 -5.82
C TYR A 60 16.08 -9.56 -4.79
N GLY A 61 15.71 -10.80 -4.57
CA GLY A 61 16.35 -11.72 -3.65
C GLY A 61 16.03 -13.18 -3.96
N GLU A 62 16.47 -14.07 -3.09
CA GLU A 62 16.35 -15.53 -3.30
C GLU A 62 15.02 -16.12 -2.83
N LYS A 63 14.27 -15.42 -1.96
CA LYS A 63 13.02 -15.93 -1.42
C LYS A 63 11.88 -15.71 -2.42
N ASP A 64 10.90 -16.58 -2.41
CA ASP A 64 9.74 -16.51 -3.31
C ASP A 64 8.97 -15.18 -3.18
N ALA A 65 8.95 -14.59 -1.99
CA ALA A 65 8.33 -13.30 -1.73
C ALA A 65 9.18 -12.11 -2.21
N ASN A 66 10.48 -12.29 -2.48
CA ASN A 66 11.38 -11.21 -2.85
C ASN A 66 11.18 -10.77 -4.30
N LYS A 67 10.01 -10.20 -4.60
CA LYS A 67 9.60 -9.71 -5.92
C LYS A 67 8.97 -8.34 -5.82
N PHE A 68 9.13 -7.56 -6.88
CA PHE A 68 8.44 -6.28 -7.03
C PHE A 68 7.81 -6.16 -8.41
N ASP A 69 6.82 -5.27 -8.52
CA ASP A 69 6.27 -4.81 -9.78
C ASP A 69 6.75 -3.38 -10.04
N LEU A 70 7.20 -3.11 -11.25
CA LEU A 70 7.71 -1.81 -11.68
C LEU A 70 6.77 -1.22 -12.73
N TYR A 71 6.30 -0.02 -12.47
CA TYR A 71 5.42 0.76 -13.33
C TYR A 71 6.20 1.95 -13.87
N VAL A 72 6.35 2.02 -15.18
CA VAL A 72 7.09 3.10 -15.83
C VAL A 72 6.17 3.88 -16.77
N PRO A 73 6.20 5.23 -16.76
CA PRO A 73 5.35 6.04 -17.63
C PRO A 73 5.75 5.84 -19.11
N ALA A 74 4.77 5.98 -20.01
CA ALA A 74 5.03 5.89 -21.46
C ALA A 74 5.94 7.03 -21.95
N ASP A 75 5.91 8.19 -21.28
CA ASP A 75 6.83 9.30 -21.53
C ASP A 75 8.19 9.02 -20.86
N ASN A 76 9.18 8.68 -21.66
CA ASN A 76 10.57 8.45 -21.25
C ASN A 76 11.52 9.55 -21.71
N THR A 77 11.02 10.77 -21.94
CA THR A 77 11.81 11.88 -22.48
C THR A 77 12.47 12.76 -21.44
N LYS A 78 12.12 12.58 -20.15
CA LYS A 78 12.71 13.34 -19.04
C LYS A 78 14.14 12.87 -18.76
N GLU A 79 14.99 13.81 -18.36
CA GLU A 79 16.35 13.51 -17.92
C GLU A 79 16.37 12.67 -16.65
N ASN A 80 15.47 12.97 -15.69
CA ASN A 80 15.35 12.27 -14.42
C ASN A 80 13.89 12.03 -14.04
N TYR A 81 13.67 11.03 -13.21
CA TYR A 81 12.35 10.61 -12.70
C TYR A 81 12.39 10.44 -11.18
N GLY A 82 11.33 10.86 -10.50
CA GLY A 82 11.11 10.48 -9.11
C GLY A 82 10.56 9.05 -9.03
N LEU A 83 11.12 8.25 -8.12
CA LEU A 83 10.59 6.92 -7.78
C LEU A 83 9.61 7.02 -6.62
N VAL A 84 8.45 6.40 -6.74
CA VAL A 84 7.52 6.23 -5.63
C VAL A 84 7.36 4.75 -5.32
N VAL A 85 7.84 4.34 -4.16
CA VAL A 85 7.68 2.97 -3.65
C VAL A 85 6.43 2.92 -2.76
N TYR A 86 5.58 1.92 -2.98
CA TYR A 86 4.41 1.69 -2.15
C TYR A 86 4.39 0.25 -1.61
N LEU A 87 4.27 0.13 -0.28
CA LEU A 87 4.32 -1.13 0.45
C LEU A 87 2.91 -1.53 0.92
N HIS A 88 2.54 -2.76 0.65
CA HIS A 88 1.20 -3.27 0.94
C HIS A 88 0.88 -3.35 2.43
N ALA A 89 -0.40 -3.22 2.75
CA ALA A 89 -0.95 -3.50 4.07
C ALA A 89 -1.03 -5.01 4.33
N GLY A 90 -1.36 -5.41 5.57
CA GLY A 90 -1.66 -6.81 5.91
C GLY A 90 -1.08 -7.28 7.23
N GLY A 91 -0.78 -6.38 8.17
CA GLY A 91 -0.35 -6.73 9.54
C GLY A 91 0.94 -7.55 9.59
N PHE A 92 1.82 -7.45 8.58
CA PHE A 92 3.08 -8.19 8.44
C PHE A 92 2.91 -9.70 8.18
N THR A 93 1.67 -10.20 8.11
CA THR A 93 1.32 -11.62 8.00
C THR A 93 0.48 -11.94 6.77
N ALA A 94 0.02 -10.95 6.05
CA ALA A 94 -0.81 -11.07 4.85
C ALA A 94 -0.56 -9.91 3.90
N GLY A 95 -1.16 -9.97 2.71
CA GLY A 95 -1.09 -8.92 1.68
C GLY A 95 -0.18 -9.31 0.52
N ASP A 96 -0.27 -8.51 -0.52
CA ASP A 96 0.53 -8.66 -1.75
C ASP A 96 0.53 -7.32 -2.50
N LYS A 97 1.63 -7.02 -3.19
CA LYS A 97 1.82 -5.81 -4.02
C LYS A 97 0.74 -5.60 -5.07
N SER A 98 0.10 -6.67 -5.53
CA SER A 98 -1.00 -6.58 -6.50
C SER A 98 -2.26 -5.91 -5.94
N GLY A 99 -2.43 -5.89 -4.62
CA GLY A 99 -3.51 -5.17 -3.95
C GLY A 99 -3.43 -3.64 -4.12
N ASP A 100 -2.25 -3.13 -4.43
CA ASP A 100 -1.96 -1.71 -4.57
C ASP A 100 -1.80 -1.27 -6.04
N GLU A 101 -2.11 -2.16 -7.00
CA GLU A 101 -1.96 -1.92 -8.45
C GLU A 101 -2.61 -0.60 -8.89
N GLN A 102 -3.76 -0.25 -8.32
CA GLN A 102 -4.49 0.96 -8.71
C GLN A 102 -3.75 2.25 -8.34
N ILE A 103 -3.21 2.33 -7.13
CA ILE A 103 -2.43 3.50 -6.72
C ILE A 103 -1.11 3.58 -7.50
N LEU A 104 -0.46 2.44 -7.76
CA LEU A 104 0.78 2.39 -8.54
C LEU A 104 0.57 2.86 -9.98
N LYS A 105 -0.52 2.44 -10.63
CA LYS A 105 -0.93 2.93 -11.95
C LYS A 105 -1.23 4.42 -11.94
N TRP A 106 -1.91 4.92 -10.91
CA TRP A 106 -2.19 6.34 -10.78
C TRP A 106 -0.92 7.17 -10.60
N LEU A 107 0.04 6.71 -9.80
CA LEU A 107 1.34 7.36 -9.63
C LEU A 107 2.12 7.40 -10.96
N CYS A 108 2.11 6.29 -11.68
CA CYS A 108 2.71 6.21 -13.02
C CYS A 108 2.03 7.17 -14.01
N TYR A 109 0.70 7.26 -14.00
CA TYR A 109 -0.06 8.25 -14.77
C TYR A 109 0.33 9.70 -14.44
N LYS A 110 0.75 9.98 -13.20
CA LYS A 110 1.29 11.29 -12.80
C LYS A 110 2.72 11.53 -13.25
N GLY A 111 3.34 10.56 -13.93
CA GLY A 111 4.68 10.66 -14.51
C GLY A 111 5.82 10.27 -13.57
N TYR A 112 5.53 9.56 -12.48
CA TYR A 112 6.51 8.92 -11.61
C TYR A 112 6.81 7.50 -12.08
N VAL A 113 8.02 7.03 -11.84
CA VAL A 113 8.26 5.59 -11.77
C VAL A 113 7.70 5.09 -10.44
N ALA A 114 6.91 4.03 -10.47
CA ALA A 114 6.29 3.51 -9.24
C ALA A 114 6.64 2.03 -9.06
N ALA A 115 6.85 1.61 -7.82
CA ALA A 115 7.15 0.21 -7.50
C ALA A 115 6.32 -0.29 -6.32
N GLY A 116 5.71 -1.45 -6.49
CA GLY A 116 5.08 -2.22 -5.41
C GLY A 116 5.98 -3.39 -5.04
N ILE A 117 6.32 -3.52 -3.76
CA ILE A 117 7.32 -4.48 -3.29
C ILE A 117 6.68 -5.47 -2.32
N ASN A 118 6.85 -6.76 -2.59
CA ASN A 118 6.54 -7.83 -1.65
C ASN A 118 7.72 -8.05 -0.70
N TYR A 119 7.42 -8.53 0.48
CA TYR A 119 8.38 -8.91 1.52
C TYR A 119 7.90 -10.21 2.19
N THR A 120 8.80 -10.96 2.80
CA THR A 120 8.48 -12.26 3.42
C THR A 120 7.51 -12.07 4.58
N LEU A 121 6.29 -12.58 4.43
CA LEU A 121 5.26 -12.53 5.44
C LEU A 121 5.55 -13.54 6.56
N ARG A 122 5.16 -13.18 7.79
CA ARG A 122 5.23 -14.10 8.90
C ARG A 122 4.03 -15.05 8.86
N ASP A 123 4.30 -16.30 8.60
CA ASP A 123 3.33 -17.39 8.52
C ASP A 123 3.90 -18.69 9.12
N GLU A 124 3.23 -19.83 8.90
CA GLU A 124 3.71 -21.13 9.36
C GLU A 124 4.98 -21.59 8.62
N ALA A 125 5.18 -21.18 7.38
CA ALA A 125 6.37 -21.49 6.59
C ALA A 125 7.57 -20.59 6.95
N HIS A 126 7.29 -19.37 7.41
CA HIS A 126 8.27 -18.35 7.75
C HIS A 126 8.05 -17.80 9.17
N PRO A 127 8.11 -18.64 10.22
CA PRO A 127 7.88 -18.21 11.60
C PRO A 127 8.98 -17.24 12.12
N GLU A 128 10.14 -17.24 11.49
CA GLU A 128 11.27 -16.34 11.76
C GLU A 128 11.07 -14.93 11.22
N ALA A 129 10.15 -14.73 10.25
CA ALA A 129 9.90 -13.43 9.67
C ALA A 129 9.40 -12.44 10.74
N SER A 130 9.95 -11.25 10.72
CA SER A 130 9.72 -10.20 11.68
C SER A 130 9.68 -8.84 10.98
N VAL A 131 9.14 -7.82 11.64
CA VAL A 131 9.17 -6.44 11.13
C VAL A 131 10.60 -6.02 10.78
N TYR A 132 11.59 -6.46 11.57
CA TYR A 132 12.99 -6.16 11.29
C TYR A 132 13.46 -6.82 9.99
N SER A 133 13.28 -8.15 9.83
CA SER A 133 13.71 -8.85 8.60
C SER A 133 12.99 -8.31 7.36
N GLN A 134 11.68 -8.05 7.46
CA GLN A 134 10.90 -7.42 6.38
C GLN A 134 11.43 -6.04 6.01
N SER A 135 11.78 -5.21 7.01
CA SER A 135 12.37 -3.90 6.75
C SER A 135 13.75 -3.98 6.10
N MET A 136 14.53 -5.03 6.39
CA MET A 136 15.82 -5.27 5.74
C MET A 136 15.62 -5.72 4.29
N GLU A 137 14.65 -6.59 4.00
CA GLU A 137 14.29 -6.96 2.64
C GLU A 137 13.87 -5.75 1.80
N ILE A 138 13.09 -4.82 2.36
CA ILE A 138 12.76 -3.55 1.70
C ILE A 138 14.03 -2.73 1.41
N LYS A 139 14.94 -2.62 2.37
CA LYS A 139 16.21 -1.93 2.16
C LYS A 139 17.03 -2.54 1.02
N GLU A 140 17.14 -3.86 1.01
CA GLU A 140 17.89 -4.63 0.00
C GLU A 140 17.28 -4.52 -1.39
N SER A 141 15.96 -4.33 -1.50
CA SER A 141 15.29 -4.18 -2.79
C SER A 141 15.58 -2.85 -3.49
N MET A 142 15.86 -1.77 -2.76
CA MET A 142 15.93 -0.42 -3.34
C MET A 142 16.97 -0.25 -4.44
N PRO A 143 18.23 -0.68 -4.26
CA PRO A 143 19.23 -0.55 -5.35
C PRO A 143 18.83 -1.36 -6.60
N ILE A 144 18.11 -2.47 -6.42
CA ILE A 144 17.67 -3.33 -7.51
C ILE A 144 16.50 -2.69 -8.26
N VAL A 145 15.52 -2.13 -7.54
CA VAL A 145 14.40 -1.39 -8.15
C VAL A 145 14.91 -0.23 -9.00
N ILE A 146 15.87 0.54 -8.46
CA ILE A 146 16.47 1.68 -9.18
C ILE A 146 17.22 1.18 -10.42
N ALA A 147 18.08 0.16 -10.28
CA ALA A 147 18.82 -0.39 -11.38
C ALA A 147 17.94 -0.95 -12.52
N GLU A 148 16.79 -1.58 -12.17
CA GLU A 148 15.83 -2.05 -13.17
C GLU A 148 15.13 -0.88 -13.88
N ALA A 149 14.79 0.20 -13.16
CA ALA A 149 14.25 1.40 -13.80
C ALA A 149 15.27 2.03 -14.78
N GLU A 150 16.54 2.12 -14.38
CA GLU A 150 17.62 2.68 -15.21
C GLU A 150 17.91 1.83 -16.45
N LYS A 151 17.85 0.50 -16.35
CA LYS A 151 17.97 -0.40 -17.53
C LYS A 151 16.89 -0.15 -18.58
N LEU A 152 15.72 0.35 -18.13
CA LEU A 152 14.60 0.71 -19.01
C LEU A 152 14.69 2.16 -19.52
N GLY A 153 15.72 2.92 -19.12
CA GLY A 153 15.95 4.30 -19.53
C GLY A 153 15.33 5.35 -18.59
N TYR A 154 14.91 4.96 -17.39
CA TYR A 154 14.34 5.87 -16.38
C TYR A 154 15.37 6.11 -15.27
N TYR A 155 16.14 7.19 -15.40
CA TYR A 155 17.15 7.57 -14.40
C TYR A 155 16.48 8.16 -13.16
N ILE A 156 16.72 7.54 -12.01
CA ILE A 156 16.09 7.92 -10.73
C ILE A 156 17.06 8.80 -9.95
N ASP A 157 16.67 10.03 -9.62
CA ASP A 157 17.48 10.97 -8.84
C ASP A 157 16.95 11.24 -7.42
N GLU A 158 15.70 10.85 -7.15
CA GLU A 158 15.08 10.98 -5.84
C GLU A 158 13.95 9.97 -5.65
N MET A 159 13.57 9.70 -4.41
CA MET A 159 12.47 8.79 -4.13
C MET A 159 11.55 9.26 -3.01
N SER A 160 10.33 8.74 -3.04
CA SER A 160 9.39 8.75 -1.92
C SER A 160 8.97 7.32 -1.61
N ILE A 161 8.71 7.02 -0.35
CA ILE A 161 8.28 5.70 0.09
C ILE A 161 7.03 5.81 0.95
N GLY A 162 6.05 4.97 0.69
CA GLY A 162 4.80 4.97 1.44
C GLY A 162 4.18 3.58 1.54
N GLY A 163 3.02 3.51 2.14
CA GLY A 163 2.29 2.26 2.27
C GLY A 163 1.03 2.37 3.13
N GLY A 164 0.28 1.28 3.19
CA GLY A 164 -0.88 1.14 4.06
C GLY A 164 -0.55 0.35 5.32
N SER A 165 -1.02 0.76 6.51
CA SER A 165 -0.91 0.01 7.77
C SER A 165 0.51 -0.56 8.00
N ALA A 166 0.70 -1.89 7.93
CA ALA A 166 2.02 -2.52 8.06
C ALA A 166 3.04 -1.97 7.06
N GLY A 167 2.65 -1.73 5.81
CA GLY A 167 3.50 -1.12 4.78
C GLY A 167 3.92 0.30 5.15
N HIS A 168 3.02 1.09 5.77
CA HIS A 168 3.38 2.41 6.28
C HIS A 168 4.45 2.30 7.38
N CYS A 169 4.32 1.33 8.31
CA CYS A 169 5.32 1.10 9.34
C CYS A 169 6.71 0.79 8.72
N LEU A 170 6.76 -0.08 7.70
CA LEU A 170 8.00 -0.41 6.99
C LEU A 170 8.57 0.80 6.24
N ALA A 171 7.71 1.60 5.60
CA ALA A 171 8.11 2.85 4.95
C ALA A 171 8.72 3.85 5.93
N MET A 172 8.13 4.00 7.12
CA MET A 172 8.67 4.83 8.21
C MET A 172 10.04 4.33 8.66
N LEU A 173 10.21 3.00 8.84
CA LEU A 173 11.51 2.43 9.20
C LEU A 173 12.57 2.74 8.15
N TYR A 174 12.25 2.60 6.87
CA TYR A 174 13.17 2.96 5.79
C TYR A 174 13.53 4.46 5.83
N GLY A 175 12.52 5.33 5.90
CA GLY A 175 12.72 6.77 5.85
C GLY A 175 13.47 7.34 7.07
N TYR A 176 13.30 6.76 8.26
CA TYR A 176 13.95 7.28 9.47
C TYR A 176 15.24 6.56 9.86
N ARG A 177 15.40 5.30 9.48
CA ARG A 177 16.59 4.52 9.83
C ARG A 177 17.57 4.41 8.66
N ASP A 178 17.06 4.22 7.44
CA ASP A 178 17.86 3.81 6.28
C ASP A 178 18.04 4.90 5.24
N ALA A 179 17.38 6.06 5.36
CA ALA A 179 17.42 7.13 4.36
C ALA A 179 18.84 7.64 4.06
N GLU A 180 19.73 7.69 5.06
CA GLU A 180 21.13 8.12 4.86
C GLU A 180 21.95 7.15 4.01
N THR A 181 21.53 5.87 3.95
CA THR A 181 22.18 4.82 3.14
C THR A 181 21.37 4.46 1.89
N SER A 182 20.30 5.21 1.61
CA SER A 182 19.50 5.04 0.41
C SER A 182 20.31 5.37 -0.84
N PRO A 183 20.18 4.61 -1.94
CA PRO A 183 20.88 4.88 -3.19
C PRO A 183 20.61 6.28 -3.77
N VAL A 184 19.40 6.80 -3.52
CA VAL A 184 18.98 8.16 -3.90
C VAL A 184 18.31 8.85 -2.71
N PRO A 185 18.25 10.20 -2.65
CA PRO A 185 17.63 10.93 -1.56
C PRO A 185 16.16 10.58 -1.36
N VAL A 186 15.79 10.26 -0.11
CA VAL A 186 14.39 10.05 0.29
C VAL A 186 13.77 11.42 0.61
N ARG A 187 12.82 11.87 -0.22
CA ARG A 187 12.18 13.19 -0.10
C ARG A 187 10.95 13.18 0.77
N MET A 188 10.22 12.08 0.78
CA MET A 188 8.96 11.99 1.51
C MET A 188 8.70 10.57 1.99
N VAL A 189 8.15 10.46 3.20
CA VAL A 189 7.53 9.24 3.72
C VAL A 189 6.05 9.54 3.92
N PHE A 190 5.17 8.68 3.42
CA PHE A 190 3.73 8.88 3.50
C PHE A 190 2.99 7.56 3.72
N GLY A 191 1.73 7.63 4.11
CA GLY A 191 0.90 6.43 4.24
C GLY A 191 -0.41 6.66 4.99
N ALA A 192 -1.20 5.59 5.06
CA ALA A 192 -2.44 5.54 5.80
C ALA A 192 -2.40 4.42 6.84
N VAL A 193 -3.01 4.66 8.00
CA VAL A 193 -3.10 3.70 9.12
C VAL A 193 -4.56 3.35 9.34
#